data_a48ab518e20963701cff5127bc3e0913
#
_entry.id   a48ab518e20963701cff5127bc3e0913
#
_cell.length_a   1.000
_cell.length_b   1.000
_cell.length_c   1.000
_cell.angle_alpha   90.00
_cell.angle_beta   90.00
_cell.angle_gamma   90.00
#
_symmetry.space_group_name_H-M   'P 1'
#
loop_
_entity.id
_entity.type
_entity.pdbx_description
1 polymer ?
#
loop_
_entity_poly.entity_id
_entity_poly.type
_entity_poly.pdbx_seq_one_letter_code
_entity_poly.pdbx_strand_id
1 'polypeptide(L)'
;SASWEADIWGKLSAQKRASYASYLATVEAQKAVQSEVVATLATAYYQLLMLDEQKKVLEQTIEFRTKSLETTKQLKKAGSTTEVATKQIEALVYNAQAQLITINNSVWALENTICVLLGEEPHHIERSTLAEQQFPTEFRQGYAVSLLENRPDVARAELNLRNAFELTNVARAAFYPTLTLSARGGISSTELD
;
A
#
# COMPACT_ATOMS: atom_id res chain seq x y z
N SER A 1 15.34 -12.51 47.97
CA SER A 1 14.82 -13.82 47.59
C SER A 1 15.10 -14.09 46.12
N ALA A 2 15.54 -15.29 45.80
CA ALA A 2 15.70 -15.81 44.46
C ALA A 2 14.77 -17.00 44.27
N SER A 3 14.12 -17.11 43.11
CA SER A 3 13.28 -18.25 42.77
C SER A 3 13.60 -18.69 41.34
N TRP A 4 13.68 -20.00 41.14
CA TRP A 4 13.91 -20.62 39.86
C TRP A 4 12.90 -21.74 39.61
N GLU A 5 12.21 -21.72 38.47
CA GLU A 5 11.28 -22.76 38.04
C GLU A 5 12.01 -23.73 37.12
N ALA A 6 12.03 -25.00 37.46
CA ALA A 6 12.62 -26.04 36.66
C ALA A 6 11.68 -26.41 35.50
N ASP A 7 12.14 -26.24 34.26
CA ASP A 7 11.33 -26.51 33.06
C ASP A 7 11.31 -28.00 32.70
N ILE A 8 10.83 -28.85 33.61
CA ILE A 8 10.82 -30.30 33.44
C ILE A 8 9.86 -30.73 32.33
N TRP A 9 8.74 -30.03 32.20
CA TRP A 9 7.68 -30.33 31.24
C TRP A 9 7.76 -29.48 29.95
N GLY A 10 8.82 -28.72 29.81
CA GLY A 10 9.06 -27.90 28.60
C GLY A 10 8.10 -26.72 28.43
N LYS A 11 7.42 -26.26 29.50
CA LYS A 11 6.48 -25.13 29.47
C LYS A 11 7.18 -23.83 29.08
N LEU A 12 8.29 -23.48 29.75
CA LEU A 12 9.06 -22.26 29.46
C LEU A 12 9.72 -22.33 28.10
N SER A 13 10.24 -23.51 27.74
CA SER A 13 10.84 -23.76 26.43
C SER A 13 9.79 -23.63 25.30
N ALA A 14 8.58 -24.14 25.48
CA ALA A 14 7.48 -23.98 24.53
C ALA A 14 7.05 -22.52 24.43
N GLN A 15 6.95 -21.80 25.56
CA GLN A 15 6.63 -20.38 25.57
C GLN A 15 7.68 -19.53 24.83
N LYS A 16 8.96 -19.85 25.03
CA LYS A 16 10.06 -19.22 24.28
C LYS A 16 9.90 -19.46 22.77
N ARG A 17 9.61 -20.71 22.33
CA ARG A 17 9.41 -21.01 20.91
C ARG A 17 8.17 -20.32 20.34
N ALA A 18 7.07 -20.23 21.11
CA ALA A 18 5.89 -19.48 20.73
C ALA A 18 6.21 -17.99 20.51
N SER A 19 6.89 -17.35 21.47
CA SER A 19 7.30 -15.95 21.37
C SER A 19 8.26 -15.72 20.21
N TYR A 20 9.16 -16.65 19.95
CA TYR A 20 10.08 -16.56 18.82
C TYR A 20 9.34 -16.67 17.47
N ALA A 21 8.37 -17.57 17.34
CA ALA A 21 7.53 -17.67 16.15
C ALA A 21 6.71 -16.40 15.93
N SER A 22 6.16 -15.80 17.00
CA SER A 22 5.47 -14.52 16.95
C SER A 22 6.39 -13.37 16.49
N TYR A 23 7.62 -13.33 17.00
CA TYR A 23 8.62 -12.36 16.52
C TYR A 23 8.91 -12.50 15.03
N LEU A 24 9.16 -13.73 14.54
CA LEU A 24 9.40 -13.97 13.13
C LEU A 24 8.17 -13.59 12.27
N ALA A 25 6.96 -13.81 12.78
CA ALA A 25 5.74 -13.39 12.09
C ALA A 25 5.66 -11.86 11.91
N THR A 26 6.20 -11.06 12.85
CA THR A 26 6.30 -9.60 12.68
C THR A 26 7.32 -9.20 11.62
N VAL A 27 8.42 -9.94 11.48
CA VAL A 27 9.42 -9.73 10.41
C VAL A 27 8.79 -9.99 9.04
N GLU A 28 8.03 -11.07 8.89
CA GLU A 28 7.33 -11.37 7.64
C GLU A 28 6.21 -10.34 7.37
N ALA A 29 5.54 -9.83 8.41
CA ALA A 29 4.58 -8.73 8.27
C ALA A 29 5.23 -7.46 7.71
N GLN A 30 6.45 -7.12 8.12
CA GLN A 30 7.20 -6.00 7.57
C GLN A 30 7.44 -6.16 6.07
N LYS A 31 7.87 -7.37 5.62
CA LYS A 31 8.06 -7.66 4.19
C LYS A 31 6.75 -7.56 3.39
N ALA A 32 5.65 -8.02 3.98
CA ALA A 32 4.33 -7.90 3.36
C ALA A 32 3.94 -6.44 3.14
N VAL A 33 4.13 -5.58 4.15
CA VAL A 33 3.88 -4.12 4.04
C VAL A 33 4.78 -3.48 2.99
N GLN A 34 6.07 -3.85 2.92
CA GLN A 34 6.96 -3.36 1.87
C GLN A 34 6.44 -3.71 0.47
N SER A 35 5.99 -4.94 0.26
CA SER A 35 5.44 -5.38 -1.03
C SER A 35 4.15 -4.63 -1.38
N GLU A 36 3.30 -4.36 -0.40
CA GLU A 36 2.07 -3.59 -0.56
C GLU A 36 2.34 -2.13 -0.93
N VAL A 37 3.30 -1.49 -0.25
CA VAL A 37 3.73 -0.11 -0.56
C VAL A 37 4.26 -0.02 -1.99
N VAL A 38 5.12 -0.96 -2.41
CA VAL A 38 5.64 -1.00 -3.79
C VAL A 38 4.51 -1.18 -4.82
N ALA A 39 3.57 -2.08 -4.56
CA ALA A 39 2.44 -2.31 -5.46
C ALA A 39 1.50 -1.10 -5.55
N THR A 40 1.25 -0.45 -4.41
CA THR A 40 0.43 0.77 -4.35
C THR A 40 1.11 1.92 -5.08
N LEU A 41 2.42 2.11 -4.87
CA LEU A 41 3.21 3.13 -5.55
C LEU A 41 3.22 2.90 -7.08
N ALA A 42 3.45 1.65 -7.53
CA ALA A 42 3.40 1.32 -8.95
C ALA A 42 2.03 1.62 -9.55
N THR A 43 0.95 1.25 -8.85
CA THR A 43 -0.41 1.53 -9.29
C THR A 43 -0.67 3.04 -9.41
N ALA A 44 -0.28 3.81 -8.40
CA ALA A 44 -0.42 5.28 -8.41
C ALA A 44 0.40 5.92 -9.54
N TYR A 45 1.63 5.42 -9.78
CA TYR A 45 2.47 5.90 -10.86
C TYR A 45 1.83 5.69 -12.26
N TYR A 46 1.31 4.49 -12.53
CA TYR A 46 0.64 4.22 -13.81
C TYR A 46 -0.69 4.96 -13.95
N GLN A 47 -1.41 5.21 -12.86
CA GLN A 47 -2.58 6.09 -12.87
C GLN A 47 -2.19 7.53 -13.23
N LEU A 48 -1.04 8.01 -12.74
CA LEU A 48 -0.53 9.33 -13.06
C LEU A 48 -0.20 9.45 -14.55
N LEU A 49 0.48 8.45 -15.15
CA LEU A 49 0.74 8.41 -16.59
C LEU A 49 -0.55 8.38 -17.42
N MET A 50 -1.56 7.66 -16.95
CA MET A 50 -2.88 7.64 -17.59
C MET A 50 -3.55 9.03 -17.56
N LEU A 51 -3.48 9.74 -16.45
CA LEU A 51 -4.04 11.09 -16.34
C LEU A 51 -3.31 12.08 -17.24
N ASP A 52 -1.99 11.97 -17.40
CA ASP A 52 -1.23 12.79 -18.32
C ASP A 52 -1.64 12.56 -19.77
N GLU A 53 -1.85 11.32 -20.18
CA GLU A 53 -2.31 11.04 -21.54
C GLU A 53 -3.76 11.53 -21.76
N GLN A 54 -4.64 11.39 -20.74
CA GLN A 54 -5.98 11.97 -20.79
C GLN A 54 -5.94 13.51 -20.91
N LYS A 55 -5.05 14.16 -20.16
CA LYS A 55 -4.83 15.61 -20.24
C LYS A 55 -4.43 16.01 -21.65
N LYS A 56 -3.47 15.35 -22.25
CA LYS A 56 -2.96 15.60 -23.61
C LYS A 56 -4.08 15.47 -24.65
N VAL A 57 -4.86 14.39 -24.59
CA VAL A 57 -6.02 14.18 -25.49
C VAL A 57 -7.06 15.27 -25.31
N LEU A 58 -7.30 15.69 -24.08
CA LEU A 58 -8.27 16.76 -23.78
C LEU A 58 -7.79 18.13 -24.27
N GLU A 59 -6.51 18.46 -24.14
CA GLU A 59 -5.90 19.68 -24.68
C GLU A 59 -6.04 19.73 -26.20
N GLN A 60 -5.77 18.64 -26.90
CA GLN A 60 -5.98 18.52 -28.35
C GLN A 60 -7.46 18.68 -28.72
N THR A 61 -8.36 18.13 -27.91
CA THR A 61 -9.81 18.26 -28.10
C THR A 61 -10.26 19.71 -27.96
N ILE A 62 -9.73 20.44 -26.96
CA ILE A 62 -10.02 21.86 -26.74
C ILE A 62 -9.54 22.69 -27.94
N GLU A 63 -8.33 22.42 -28.44
CA GLU A 63 -7.79 23.10 -29.61
C GLU A 63 -8.69 22.88 -30.85
N PHE A 64 -9.08 21.61 -31.11
CA PHE A 64 -9.96 21.29 -32.23
C PHE A 64 -11.33 21.94 -32.11
N ARG A 65 -11.96 21.89 -30.93
CA ARG A 65 -13.27 22.52 -30.69
C ARG A 65 -13.20 24.03 -30.81
N THR A 66 -12.10 24.65 -30.38
CA THR A 66 -11.89 26.10 -30.48
C THR A 66 -11.77 26.52 -31.95
N LYS A 67 -11.05 25.77 -32.79
CA LYS A 67 -11.00 26.00 -34.25
C LYS A 67 -12.37 25.84 -34.89
N SER A 68 -13.13 24.82 -34.48
CA SER A 68 -14.49 24.59 -34.96
C SER A 68 -15.46 25.75 -34.56
N LEU A 69 -15.32 26.26 -33.33
CA LEU A 69 -16.07 27.41 -32.87
C LEU A 69 -15.80 28.66 -33.73
N GLU A 70 -14.52 28.92 -34.04
CA GLU A 70 -14.13 30.05 -34.86
C GLU A 70 -14.71 29.93 -36.28
N THR A 71 -14.61 28.77 -36.90
CA THR A 71 -15.23 28.51 -38.21
C THR A 71 -16.76 28.73 -38.18
N THR A 72 -17.44 28.24 -37.14
CA THR A 72 -18.88 28.38 -36.98
C THR A 72 -19.26 29.85 -36.78
N LYS A 73 -18.47 30.65 -36.07
CA LYS A 73 -18.67 32.10 -35.93
C LYS A 73 -18.56 32.81 -37.28
N GLN A 74 -17.63 32.42 -38.15
CA GLN A 74 -17.49 32.96 -39.49
C GLN A 74 -18.67 32.58 -40.39
N LEU A 75 -19.14 31.32 -40.36
CA LEU A 75 -20.33 30.86 -41.07
C LEU A 75 -21.58 31.61 -40.61
N LYS A 76 -21.71 31.89 -39.31
CA LYS A 76 -22.79 32.73 -38.80
C LYS A 76 -22.76 34.13 -39.38
N LYS A 77 -21.58 34.79 -39.44
CA LYS A 77 -21.43 36.10 -40.08
C LYS A 77 -21.83 36.10 -41.56
N ALA A 78 -21.60 34.95 -42.25
CA ALA A 78 -22.02 34.74 -43.63
C ALA A 78 -23.51 34.34 -43.78
N GLY A 79 -24.26 34.24 -42.70
CA GLY A 79 -25.67 33.82 -42.69
C GLY A 79 -25.91 32.32 -42.90
N SER A 80 -24.88 31.50 -42.88
CA SER A 80 -24.97 30.07 -43.18
C SER A 80 -25.24 29.18 -41.96
N THR A 81 -25.25 29.75 -40.74
CA THR A 81 -25.59 29.01 -39.50
C THR A 81 -26.27 29.91 -38.48
N THR A 82 -26.87 29.29 -37.45
CA THR A 82 -27.66 29.96 -36.43
C THR A 82 -26.82 30.35 -35.21
N GLU A 83 -27.34 31.34 -34.41
CA GLU A 83 -26.77 31.69 -33.10
C GLU A 83 -26.77 30.47 -32.14
N VAL A 84 -27.83 29.66 -32.18
CA VAL A 84 -27.97 28.47 -31.34
C VAL A 84 -26.85 27.48 -31.59
N ALA A 85 -26.53 27.21 -32.87
CA ALA A 85 -25.41 26.31 -33.21
C ALA A 85 -24.07 26.83 -32.70
N THR A 86 -23.84 28.14 -32.78
CA THR A 86 -22.61 28.78 -32.26
C THR A 86 -22.52 28.60 -30.72
N LYS A 87 -23.63 28.86 -30.01
CA LYS A 87 -23.68 28.71 -28.55
C LYS A 87 -23.53 27.27 -28.07
N GLN A 88 -24.03 26.30 -28.84
CA GLN A 88 -23.81 24.86 -28.55
C GLN A 88 -22.33 24.48 -28.63
N ILE A 89 -21.61 24.91 -29.68
CA ILE A 89 -20.19 24.63 -29.80
C ILE A 89 -19.39 25.37 -28.73
N GLU A 90 -19.74 26.63 -28.40
CA GLU A 90 -19.12 27.39 -27.32
C GLU A 90 -19.27 26.67 -25.97
N ALA A 91 -20.43 26.12 -25.68
CA ALA A 91 -20.66 25.31 -24.47
C ALA A 91 -19.80 24.05 -24.43
N LEU A 92 -19.58 23.41 -25.60
CA LEU A 92 -18.67 22.23 -25.67
C LEU A 92 -17.21 22.58 -25.39
N VAL A 93 -16.75 23.80 -25.79
CA VAL A 93 -15.40 24.28 -25.45
C VAL A 93 -15.27 24.51 -23.95
N TYR A 94 -16.22 25.21 -23.33
CA TYR A 94 -16.20 25.48 -21.89
C TYR A 94 -16.28 24.17 -21.05
N ASN A 95 -17.11 23.21 -21.48
CA ASN A 95 -17.18 21.92 -20.83
C ASN A 95 -15.84 21.17 -20.87
N ALA A 96 -15.15 21.20 -22.02
CA ALA A 96 -13.83 20.58 -22.13
C ALA A 96 -12.78 21.30 -21.27
N GLN A 97 -12.81 22.64 -21.20
CA GLN A 97 -11.94 23.40 -20.31
C GLN A 97 -12.19 23.08 -18.82
N ALA A 98 -13.45 22.95 -18.41
CA ALA A 98 -13.79 22.55 -17.06
C ALA A 98 -13.26 21.14 -16.71
N GLN A 99 -13.37 20.20 -17.67
CA GLN A 99 -12.79 18.85 -17.51
C GLN A 99 -11.26 18.89 -17.36
N LEU A 100 -10.57 19.78 -18.10
CA LEU A 100 -9.12 19.95 -17.99
C LEU A 100 -8.70 20.39 -16.58
N ILE A 101 -9.46 21.30 -15.97
CA ILE A 101 -9.23 21.72 -14.57
C ILE A 101 -9.38 20.52 -13.64
N THR A 102 -10.42 19.70 -13.84
CA THR A 102 -10.64 18.49 -13.02
C THR A 102 -9.49 17.50 -13.14
N ILE A 103 -9.00 17.25 -14.36
CA ILE A 103 -7.84 16.36 -14.58
C ILE A 103 -6.60 16.93 -13.91
N ASN A 104 -6.30 18.21 -14.04
CA ASN A 104 -5.15 18.84 -13.39
C ASN A 104 -5.22 18.70 -11.86
N ASN A 105 -6.39 18.87 -11.27
CA ASN A 105 -6.58 18.66 -9.83
C ASN A 105 -6.36 17.20 -9.44
N SER A 106 -6.80 16.24 -10.28
CA SER A 106 -6.57 14.81 -10.05
C SER A 106 -5.09 14.44 -10.14
N VAL A 107 -4.35 15.01 -11.09
CA VAL A 107 -2.89 14.86 -11.20
C VAL A 107 -2.22 15.35 -9.92
N TRP A 108 -2.53 16.56 -9.50
CA TRP A 108 -1.94 17.15 -8.29
C TRP A 108 -2.26 16.34 -7.02
N ALA A 109 -3.51 15.89 -6.87
CA ALA A 109 -3.91 15.06 -5.73
C ALA A 109 -3.17 13.72 -5.71
N LEU A 110 -2.94 13.12 -6.90
CA LEU A 110 -2.23 11.84 -7.01
C LEU A 110 -0.72 12.00 -6.78
N GLU A 111 -0.10 13.10 -7.25
CA GLU A 111 1.28 13.45 -6.92
C GLU A 111 1.47 13.59 -5.41
N ASN A 112 0.57 14.30 -4.73
CA ASN A 112 0.59 14.42 -3.27
C ASN A 112 0.44 13.05 -2.57
N THR A 113 -0.41 12.18 -3.10
CA THR A 113 -0.56 10.82 -2.57
C THR A 113 0.74 10.01 -2.67
N ILE A 114 1.44 10.13 -3.79
CA ILE A 114 2.74 9.48 -3.99
C ILE A 114 3.78 10.07 -3.03
N CYS A 115 3.85 11.40 -2.88
CA CYS A 115 4.77 12.05 -1.93
C CYS A 115 4.52 11.57 -0.49
N VAL A 116 3.25 11.44 -0.08
CA VAL A 116 2.89 10.90 1.25
C VAL A 116 3.35 9.46 1.41
N LEU A 117 3.21 8.60 0.39
CA LEU A 117 3.69 7.22 0.41
C LEU A 117 5.22 7.13 0.54
N LEU A 118 5.94 8.10 -0.03
CA LEU A 118 7.40 8.18 0.04
C LEU A 118 7.88 8.87 1.33
N GLY A 119 6.99 9.55 2.08
CA GLY A 119 7.33 10.35 3.25
C GLY A 119 8.01 11.66 2.90
N GLU A 120 7.76 12.20 1.72
CA GLU A 120 8.35 13.43 1.18
C GLU A 120 7.36 14.59 1.22
N GLU A 121 7.88 15.82 1.19
CA GLU A 121 7.05 17.02 1.02
C GLU A 121 6.39 17.05 -0.37
N PRO A 122 5.19 17.62 -0.52
CA PRO A 122 4.52 17.73 -1.81
C PRO A 122 5.37 18.41 -2.88
N HIS A 123 5.66 17.71 -3.95
CA HIS A 123 6.39 18.23 -5.11
C HIS A 123 5.91 17.58 -6.41
N HIS A 124 6.31 18.17 -7.53
CA HIS A 124 6.04 17.58 -8.84
C HIS A 124 6.90 16.33 -9.04
N ILE A 125 6.27 15.23 -9.50
CA ILE A 125 6.95 13.97 -9.75
C ILE A 125 7.38 13.90 -11.20
N GLU A 126 8.70 13.83 -11.43
CA GLU A 126 9.27 13.61 -12.76
C GLU A 126 8.89 12.21 -13.26
N ARG A 127 8.43 12.12 -14.49
CA ARG A 127 7.94 10.88 -15.09
C ARG A 127 8.10 10.83 -16.60
N SER A 128 8.20 9.61 -17.11
CA SER A 128 8.19 9.34 -18.55
C SER A 128 6.75 9.33 -19.10
N THR A 129 6.61 9.17 -20.42
CA THR A 129 5.28 9.03 -21.05
C THR A 129 4.79 7.58 -21.00
N LEU A 130 3.46 7.39 -21.08
CA LEU A 130 2.86 6.05 -21.13
C LEU A 130 3.36 5.25 -22.37
N ALA A 131 3.61 5.93 -23.47
CA ALA A 131 4.10 5.31 -24.70
C ALA A 131 5.53 4.76 -24.62
N GLU A 132 6.35 5.28 -23.70
CA GLU A 132 7.71 4.81 -23.44
C GLU A 132 7.76 3.58 -22.53
N GLN A 133 6.65 3.23 -21.91
CA GLN A 133 6.59 2.08 -21.01
C GLN A 133 6.60 0.77 -21.79
N GLN A 134 7.53 -0.12 -21.41
CA GLN A 134 7.60 -1.46 -21.97
C GLN A 134 6.89 -2.45 -21.04
N PHE A 135 5.80 -3.02 -21.52
CA PHE A 135 5.09 -4.06 -20.79
C PHE A 135 5.54 -5.44 -21.27
N PRO A 136 5.71 -6.42 -20.37
CA PRO A 136 5.98 -7.79 -20.76
C PRO A 136 4.83 -8.31 -21.63
N THR A 137 5.14 -8.78 -22.83
CA THR A 137 4.15 -9.35 -23.75
C THR A 137 3.76 -10.78 -23.43
N GLU A 138 4.61 -11.49 -22.66
CA GLU A 138 4.37 -12.87 -22.26
C GLU A 138 4.20 -12.96 -20.75
N PHE A 139 3.00 -13.31 -20.32
CA PHE A 139 2.75 -13.74 -18.95
C PHE A 139 2.87 -15.26 -18.89
N ARG A 140 3.87 -15.76 -18.16
CA ARG A 140 3.96 -17.20 -17.88
C ARG A 140 2.72 -17.64 -17.10
N GLN A 141 1.93 -18.51 -17.70
CA GLN A 141 0.78 -19.12 -17.03
C GLN A 141 1.27 -20.21 -16.07
N GLY A 142 0.78 -20.19 -14.86
CA GLY A 142 1.08 -21.14 -13.80
C GLY A 142 2.03 -20.58 -12.75
N TYR A 143 1.60 -20.72 -11.50
CA TYR A 143 2.43 -20.35 -10.35
C TYR A 143 3.15 -21.63 -9.88
N ALA A 144 4.48 -21.63 -9.91
CA ALA A 144 5.22 -22.68 -9.23
C ALA A 144 4.90 -22.64 -7.73
N VAL A 145 4.63 -23.81 -7.13
CA VAL A 145 4.36 -23.93 -5.67
C VAL A 145 5.48 -23.29 -4.85
N SER A 146 6.72 -23.34 -5.35
CA SER A 146 7.88 -22.67 -4.74
C SER A 146 7.74 -21.14 -4.59
N LEU A 147 6.87 -20.49 -5.38
CA LEU A 147 6.60 -19.06 -5.20
C LEU A 147 5.76 -18.77 -3.96
N LEU A 148 4.97 -19.74 -3.48
CA LEU A 148 4.21 -19.61 -2.25
C LEU A 148 5.13 -19.55 -1.03
N GLU A 149 6.25 -20.27 -1.05
CA GLU A 149 7.24 -20.29 0.02
C GLU A 149 7.91 -18.90 0.21
N ASN A 150 7.98 -18.09 -0.84
CA ASN A 150 8.57 -16.76 -0.82
C ASN A 150 7.54 -15.64 -0.54
N ARG A 151 6.26 -15.98 -0.34
CA ARG A 151 5.23 -15.01 -0.02
C ARG A 151 5.21 -14.67 1.46
N PRO A 152 5.43 -13.40 1.85
CA PRO A 152 5.50 -13.01 3.26
C PRO A 152 4.18 -13.23 4.02
N ASP A 153 3.03 -13.09 3.35
CA ASP A 153 1.72 -13.33 3.94
C ASP A 153 1.49 -14.81 4.29
N VAL A 154 1.96 -15.72 3.43
CA VAL A 154 1.92 -17.17 3.67
C VAL A 154 2.88 -17.55 4.80
N ALA A 155 4.13 -17.09 4.74
CA ALA A 155 5.12 -17.32 5.79
C ALA A 155 4.66 -16.80 7.16
N ARG A 156 4.03 -15.63 7.20
CA ARG A 156 3.41 -15.08 8.42
C ARG A 156 2.30 -15.98 8.96
N ALA A 157 1.42 -16.49 8.09
CA ALA A 157 0.33 -17.39 8.50
C ALA A 157 0.86 -18.68 9.09
N GLU A 158 1.91 -19.27 8.49
CA GLU A 158 2.60 -20.47 8.99
C GLU A 158 3.24 -20.23 10.36
N LEU A 159 3.92 -19.09 10.54
CA LEU A 159 4.52 -18.72 11.83
C LEU A 159 3.47 -18.51 12.92
N ASN A 160 2.32 -17.95 12.57
CA ASN A 160 1.18 -17.82 13.50
C ASN A 160 0.62 -19.21 13.90
N LEU A 161 0.53 -20.14 12.95
CA LEU A 161 0.14 -21.52 13.22
C LEU A 161 1.15 -22.19 14.17
N ARG A 162 2.45 -22.00 13.93
CA ARG A 162 3.51 -22.51 14.80
C ARG A 162 3.43 -21.92 16.21
N ASN A 163 3.15 -20.61 16.33
CA ASN A 163 2.92 -19.97 17.63
C ASN A 163 1.75 -20.65 18.37
N ALA A 164 0.60 -20.81 17.71
CA ALA A 164 -0.57 -21.47 18.30
C ALA A 164 -0.30 -22.91 18.71
N PHE A 165 0.46 -23.66 17.93
CA PHE A 165 0.89 -25.03 18.26
C PHE A 165 1.75 -25.05 19.53
N GLU A 166 2.73 -24.16 19.66
CA GLU A 166 3.58 -24.10 20.85
C GLU A 166 2.77 -23.66 22.11
N LEU A 167 1.79 -22.77 21.96
CA LEU A 167 0.88 -22.42 23.04
C LEU A 167 0.02 -23.60 23.49
N THR A 168 -0.34 -24.53 22.60
CA THR A 168 -0.99 -25.79 22.97
C THR A 168 -0.06 -26.66 23.82
N ASN A 169 1.24 -26.69 23.55
CA ASN A 169 2.22 -27.38 24.36
C ASN A 169 2.37 -26.73 25.75
N VAL A 170 2.34 -25.39 25.83
CA VAL A 170 2.29 -24.66 27.11
C VAL A 170 1.05 -25.06 27.94
N ALA A 171 -0.12 -25.11 27.28
CA ALA A 171 -1.37 -25.51 27.96
C ALA A 171 -1.32 -26.97 28.45
N ARG A 172 -0.77 -27.89 27.66
CA ARG A 172 -0.56 -29.29 28.08
C ARG A 172 0.38 -29.39 29.29
N ALA A 173 1.48 -28.63 29.29
CA ALA A 173 2.42 -28.62 30.42
C ALA A 173 1.78 -28.07 31.71
N ALA A 174 0.76 -27.22 31.62
CA ALA A 174 0.06 -26.68 32.78
C ALA A 174 -0.78 -27.72 33.54
N PHE A 175 -1.06 -28.90 32.99
CA PHE A 175 -1.70 -30.01 33.69
C PHE A 175 -0.75 -30.76 34.66
N TYR A 176 0.56 -30.49 34.56
CA TYR A 176 1.57 -31.15 35.40
C TYR A 176 2.03 -30.25 36.54
N PRO A 177 2.47 -30.81 37.69
CA PRO A 177 2.96 -30.02 38.83
C PRO A 177 4.21 -29.21 38.45
N THR A 178 4.30 -27.97 38.89
CA THR A 178 5.49 -27.12 38.74
C THR A 178 6.48 -27.39 39.89
N LEU A 179 7.78 -27.46 39.54
CA LEU A 179 8.85 -27.56 40.54
C LEU A 179 9.59 -26.21 40.60
N THR A 180 9.40 -25.53 41.75
CA THR A 180 10.05 -24.24 41.98
C THR A 180 11.04 -24.35 43.15
N LEU A 181 12.29 -23.98 42.93
CA LEU A 181 13.32 -23.83 43.94
C LEU A 181 13.37 -22.37 44.39
N SER A 182 13.20 -22.12 45.69
CA SER A 182 13.27 -20.75 46.22
C SER A 182 14.33 -20.68 47.33
N ALA A 183 15.16 -19.63 47.30
CA ALA A 183 16.09 -19.30 48.36
C ALA A 183 15.80 -17.90 48.91
N ARG A 184 15.76 -17.77 50.23
CA ARG A 184 15.61 -16.50 50.94
C ARG A 184 16.82 -16.26 51.84
N GLY A 185 17.48 -15.16 51.66
CA GLY A 185 18.53 -14.66 52.59
C GLY A 185 18.07 -13.31 53.12
N GLY A 186 18.19 -13.09 54.40
CA GLY A 186 17.90 -11.81 55.03
C GLY A 186 18.78 -11.64 56.29
N ILE A 187 19.09 -10.41 56.59
CA ILE A 187 19.75 -10.02 57.87
C ILE A 187 18.64 -9.40 58.73
N SER A 188 18.41 -9.97 59.91
CA SER A 188 17.51 -9.41 60.91
C SER A 188 18.34 -8.93 62.10
N SER A 189 18.14 -7.69 62.54
CA SER A 189 18.70 -7.15 63.79
C SER A 189 17.56 -7.11 64.81
N THR A 190 17.82 -7.63 65.99
CA THR A 190 16.91 -7.62 67.12
C THR A 190 17.18 -6.46 68.09
N GLU A 191 18.19 -5.66 67.85
CA GLU A 191 18.52 -4.47 68.68
C GLU A 191 18.45 -3.22 67.81
N LEU A 192 17.49 -2.36 68.15
CA LEU A 192 17.40 -0.97 67.74
C LEU A 192 17.82 -0.17 68.99
N ASP A 193 19.10 0.27 69.04
CA ASP A 193 19.55 1.36 69.88
C ASP A 193 19.40 2.68 69.16
#